data_1a7a1f179664ca87a065b9150fba0f5f
#
_entry.id   1a7a1f179664ca87a065b9150fba0f5f
#
_cell.length_a   1.000
_cell.length_b   1.000
_cell.length_c   1.000
_cell.angle_alpha   90.00
_cell.angle_beta   90.00
_cell.angle_gamma   90.00
#
_symmetry.space_group_name_H-M   'P 1'
#
loop_
_entity.id
_entity.type
_entity.pdbx_description
1 polymer ?
#
loop_
_entity_poly.entity_id
_entity_poly.type
_entity_poly.pdbx_seq_one_letter_code
_entity_poly.pdbx_strand_id
1 'polypeptide(L)'
;GVMVDQVKILMFDEPLASLDPATGKQAIELIDEIQHKTDTTVLIIEHRLEDVLWRSVDRIILVNEGTILADLRPDELLATHMLAENGIREPLYLTAMRYAGIAITPEKRPAHVDTVVLDDADTARLHKWFHALPLPEPDPAPEHLLEVRGLGFGYTKGQSTLHDISFSIGKGEMVSIVG
;
A
#
# COMPACT_ATOMS: atom_id res chain seq x y z
N GLY A 1 -21.67 -7.31 -11.49
CA GLY A 1 -22.88 -8.07 -11.16
C GLY A 1 -23.44 -7.80 -9.78
N VAL A 2 -22.62 -7.43 -8.78
CA VAL A 2 -23.04 -7.25 -7.35
C VAL A 2 -23.81 -5.94 -7.13
N MET A 3 -23.81 -5.01 -8.07
CA MET A 3 -24.30 -3.63 -7.90
C MET A 3 -25.72 -3.40 -8.47
N VAL A 4 -26.43 -4.44 -8.84
CA VAL A 4 -27.74 -4.29 -9.54
C VAL A 4 -28.90 -4.14 -8.59
N ASP A 5 -28.79 -4.60 -7.34
CA ASP A 5 -29.86 -4.54 -6.34
C ASP A 5 -29.52 -3.54 -5.23
N GLN A 6 -30.54 -2.87 -4.69
CA GLN A 6 -30.42 -2.01 -3.52
C GLN A 6 -30.14 -2.88 -2.28
N VAL A 7 -28.85 -3.15 -2.02
CA VAL A 7 -28.41 -3.90 -0.84
C VAL A 7 -28.07 -2.93 0.29
N LYS A 8 -28.35 -3.33 1.52
CA LYS A 8 -28.03 -2.52 2.70
C LYS A 8 -26.60 -2.71 3.18
N ILE A 9 -25.98 -3.85 2.86
CA ILE A 9 -24.63 -4.22 3.25
C ILE A 9 -23.92 -4.79 2.04
N LEU A 10 -22.73 -4.27 1.74
CA LEU A 10 -21.78 -4.80 0.78
C LEU A 10 -20.58 -5.37 1.54
N MET A 11 -20.20 -6.60 1.18
CA MET A 11 -19.03 -7.26 1.73
C MET A 11 -18.05 -7.55 0.60
N PHE A 12 -16.81 -7.14 0.78
CA PHE A 12 -15.70 -7.38 -0.13
C PHE A 12 -14.64 -8.20 0.60
N ASP A 13 -14.25 -9.32 0.02
CA ASP A 13 -13.20 -10.20 0.52
C ASP A 13 -12.00 -10.11 -0.43
N GLU A 14 -10.91 -9.54 0.05
CA GLU A 14 -9.67 -9.26 -0.68
C GLU A 14 -9.89 -8.64 -2.08
N PRO A 15 -10.65 -7.54 -2.21
CA PRO A 15 -10.99 -6.98 -3.52
C PRO A 15 -9.77 -6.46 -4.29
N LEU A 16 -8.63 -6.27 -3.62
CA LEU A 16 -7.41 -5.70 -4.21
C LEU A 16 -6.37 -6.76 -4.59
N ALA A 17 -6.57 -8.03 -4.28
CA ALA A 17 -5.55 -9.09 -4.38
C ALA A 17 -4.94 -9.25 -5.78
N SER A 18 -5.70 -9.02 -6.85
CA SER A 18 -5.25 -9.19 -8.24
C SER A 18 -5.14 -7.88 -9.01
N LEU A 19 -5.16 -6.74 -8.31
CA LEU A 19 -5.11 -5.43 -8.93
C LEU A 19 -3.71 -4.81 -8.77
N ASP A 20 -3.28 -4.11 -9.81
CA ASP A 20 -2.13 -3.20 -9.71
C ASP A 20 -2.47 -2.02 -8.79
N PRO A 21 -1.47 -1.30 -8.25
CA PRO A 21 -1.71 -0.25 -7.26
C PRO A 21 -2.63 0.88 -7.75
N ALA A 22 -2.58 1.23 -9.04
CA ALA A 22 -3.42 2.31 -9.59
C ALA A 22 -4.87 1.86 -9.71
N THR A 23 -5.10 0.66 -10.23
CA THR A 23 -6.43 0.04 -10.32
C THR A 23 -7.00 -0.25 -8.94
N GLY A 24 -6.16 -0.65 -7.97
CA GLY A 24 -6.57 -0.84 -6.58
C GLY A 24 -7.13 0.43 -5.94
N LYS A 25 -6.46 1.57 -6.13
CA LYS A 25 -6.96 2.87 -5.67
C LYS A 25 -8.29 3.25 -6.30
N GLN A 26 -8.44 3.06 -7.62
CA GLN A 26 -9.70 3.30 -8.31
C GLN A 26 -10.85 2.40 -7.79
N ALA A 27 -10.54 1.15 -7.45
CA ALA A 27 -11.52 0.24 -6.86
C ALA A 27 -12.01 0.74 -5.49
N ILE A 28 -11.10 1.20 -4.62
CA ILE A 28 -11.47 1.81 -3.33
C ILE A 28 -12.25 3.11 -3.51
N GLU A 29 -11.88 3.96 -4.48
CA GLU A 29 -12.64 5.17 -4.82
C GLU A 29 -14.07 4.84 -5.24
N LEU A 30 -14.24 3.81 -6.09
CA LEU A 30 -15.57 3.39 -6.51
C LEU A 30 -16.41 2.85 -5.35
N ILE A 31 -15.81 2.08 -4.44
CA ILE A 31 -16.49 1.56 -3.24
C ILE A 31 -16.94 2.72 -2.36
N ASP A 32 -16.08 3.71 -2.13
CA ASP A 32 -16.35 4.92 -1.37
C ASP A 32 -17.51 5.73 -2.00
N GLU A 33 -17.47 5.95 -3.32
CA GLU A 33 -18.56 6.62 -4.05
C GLU A 33 -19.91 5.90 -3.89
N ILE A 34 -19.91 4.57 -3.96
CA ILE A 34 -21.14 3.79 -3.80
C ILE A 34 -21.69 3.94 -2.40
N GLN A 35 -20.83 3.80 -1.39
CA GLN A 35 -21.22 3.99 0.01
C GLN A 35 -21.89 5.34 0.21
N HIS A 36 -21.30 6.43 -0.27
CA HIS A 36 -21.82 7.78 -0.12
C HIS A 36 -23.13 8.03 -0.91
N LYS A 37 -23.26 7.43 -2.12
CA LYS A 37 -24.46 7.64 -2.96
C LYS A 37 -25.66 6.82 -2.52
N THR A 38 -25.45 5.68 -1.89
CA THR A 38 -26.49 4.70 -1.60
C THR A 38 -26.79 4.52 -0.11
N ASP A 39 -26.02 5.17 0.76
CA ASP A 39 -26.08 4.98 2.23
C ASP A 39 -25.94 3.49 2.63
N THR A 40 -25.14 2.75 1.85
CA THR A 40 -24.92 1.32 2.05
C THR A 40 -23.77 1.12 3.04
N THR A 41 -23.94 0.21 3.98
CA THR A 41 -22.83 -0.21 4.87
C THR A 41 -21.85 -1.06 4.08
N VAL A 42 -20.57 -0.73 4.19
CA VAL A 42 -19.49 -1.46 3.50
C VAL A 42 -18.60 -2.15 4.52
N LEU A 43 -18.30 -3.43 4.30
CA LEU A 43 -17.29 -4.20 5.01
C LEU A 43 -16.24 -4.68 4.01
N ILE A 44 -14.98 -4.32 4.24
CA ILE A 44 -13.85 -4.76 3.41
C ILE A 44 -12.94 -5.62 4.28
N ILE A 45 -12.68 -6.85 3.85
CA ILE A 45 -11.67 -7.75 4.42
C ILE A 45 -10.43 -7.59 3.54
N GLU A 46 -9.35 -7.08 4.11
CA GLU A 46 -8.13 -6.79 3.35
C GLU A 46 -6.91 -6.77 4.31
N HIS A 47 -5.78 -7.25 3.83
CA HIS A 47 -4.52 -7.20 4.57
C HIS A 47 -3.61 -6.04 4.11
N ARG A 48 -3.92 -5.41 3.00
CA ARG A 48 -3.24 -4.23 2.44
C ARG A 48 -3.89 -2.95 2.99
N LEU A 49 -3.73 -2.72 4.29
CA LEU A 49 -4.41 -1.63 5.00
C LEU A 49 -4.13 -0.24 4.39
N GLU A 50 -2.91 0.02 3.92
CA GLU A 50 -2.54 1.29 3.29
C GLU A 50 -3.39 1.61 2.06
N ASP A 51 -3.72 0.59 1.26
CA ASP A 51 -4.55 0.77 0.07
C ASP A 51 -6.02 1.05 0.42
N VAL A 52 -6.54 0.40 1.46
CA VAL A 52 -7.91 0.68 1.97
C VAL A 52 -7.98 2.09 2.54
N LEU A 53 -6.96 2.52 3.29
CA LEU A 53 -6.88 3.85 3.87
C LEU A 53 -6.67 4.98 2.84
N TRP A 54 -6.61 4.66 1.55
CA TRP A 54 -6.69 5.65 0.47
C TRP A 54 -7.99 6.47 0.50
N ARG A 55 -9.04 5.92 1.13
CA ARG A 55 -10.27 6.61 1.48
C ARG A 55 -10.54 6.49 2.97
N SER A 56 -11.39 7.38 3.48
CA SER A 56 -11.74 7.37 4.89
C SER A 56 -12.53 6.10 5.26
N VAL A 57 -12.14 5.46 6.34
CA VAL A 57 -12.89 4.38 6.97
C VAL A 57 -13.28 4.77 8.40
N ASP A 58 -14.44 4.35 8.86
CA ASP A 58 -14.95 4.73 10.18
C ASP A 58 -14.20 4.02 11.31
N ARG A 59 -13.89 2.71 11.09
CA ARG A 59 -13.19 1.89 12.07
C ARG A 59 -12.51 0.69 11.41
N ILE A 60 -11.54 0.14 12.11
CA ILE A 60 -10.78 -1.04 11.73
C ILE A 60 -10.96 -2.09 12.82
N ILE A 61 -11.37 -3.29 12.40
CA ILE A 61 -11.45 -4.47 13.27
C ILE A 61 -10.24 -5.34 12.97
N LEU A 62 -9.33 -5.46 13.93
CA LEU A 62 -8.16 -6.32 13.84
C LEU A 62 -8.50 -7.71 14.37
N VAL A 63 -8.36 -8.71 13.50
CA VAL A 63 -8.61 -10.12 13.83
C VAL A 63 -7.33 -10.90 13.73
N ASN A 64 -6.99 -11.68 14.74
CA ASN A 64 -5.89 -12.64 14.72
C ASN A 64 -6.25 -13.88 15.54
N GLU A 65 -5.80 -15.07 15.10
CA GLU A 65 -6.05 -16.37 15.75
C GLU A 65 -7.53 -16.59 16.14
N GLY A 66 -8.46 -16.14 15.27
CA GLY A 66 -9.89 -16.34 15.45
C GLY A 66 -10.53 -15.42 16.50
N THR A 67 -9.81 -14.40 16.98
CA THR A 67 -10.32 -13.43 17.96
C THR A 67 -10.18 -11.98 17.47
N ILE A 68 -11.07 -11.12 17.95
CA ILE A 68 -10.95 -9.67 17.72
C ILE A 68 -9.97 -9.12 18.76
N LEU A 69 -8.85 -8.57 18.26
CA LEU A 69 -7.84 -7.91 19.09
C LEU A 69 -8.10 -6.44 19.29
N ALA A 70 -8.69 -5.79 18.30
CA ALA A 70 -9.05 -4.38 18.35
C ALA A 70 -10.28 -4.09 17.49
N ASP A 71 -11.03 -3.09 17.89
CA ASP A 71 -12.12 -2.43 17.13
C ASP A 71 -11.99 -0.94 17.40
N LEU A 72 -11.22 -0.23 16.58
CA LEU A 72 -10.75 1.12 16.84
C LEU A 72 -10.92 2.01 15.60
N ARG A 73 -10.90 3.33 15.82
CA ARG A 73 -10.74 4.28 14.72
C ARG A 73 -9.35 4.14 14.10
N PRO A 74 -9.20 4.46 12.79
CA PRO A 74 -7.89 4.32 12.12
C PRO A 74 -6.75 5.05 12.85
N ASP A 75 -6.95 6.30 13.26
CA ASP A 75 -5.91 7.07 13.96
C ASP A 75 -5.52 6.44 15.30
N GLU A 76 -6.46 5.84 16.01
CA GLU A 76 -6.22 5.18 17.29
C GLU A 76 -5.43 3.88 17.08
N LEU A 77 -5.84 3.03 16.12
CA LEU A 77 -5.15 1.78 15.83
C LEU A 77 -3.72 2.02 15.35
N LEU A 78 -3.53 2.96 14.41
CA LEU A 78 -2.24 3.25 13.81
C LEU A 78 -1.26 3.91 14.78
N ALA A 79 -1.76 4.52 15.86
CA ALA A 79 -0.93 5.01 16.95
C ALA A 79 -0.35 3.88 17.83
N THR A 80 -0.91 2.68 17.77
CA THR A 80 -0.42 1.49 18.49
C THR A 80 0.69 0.78 17.71
N HIS A 81 1.24 -0.30 18.29
CA HIS A 81 2.12 -1.26 17.60
C HIS A 81 1.40 -2.55 17.19
N MET A 82 0.09 -2.64 17.40
CA MET A 82 -0.67 -3.88 17.24
C MET A 82 -0.57 -4.48 15.83
N LEU A 83 -0.49 -3.68 14.79
CA LEU A 83 -0.33 -4.19 13.42
C LEU A 83 1.00 -4.94 13.28
N ALA A 84 2.11 -4.31 13.63
CA ALA A 84 3.44 -4.91 13.54
C ALA A 84 3.59 -6.14 14.45
N GLU A 85 3.07 -6.08 15.69
CA GLU A 85 3.06 -7.20 16.64
C GLU A 85 2.28 -8.41 16.15
N ASN A 86 1.31 -8.20 15.24
CA ASN A 86 0.50 -9.26 14.65
C ASN A 86 0.88 -9.58 13.19
N GLY A 87 2.06 -9.14 12.73
CA GLY A 87 2.59 -9.43 11.40
C GLY A 87 1.85 -8.73 10.25
N ILE A 88 1.04 -7.73 10.55
CA ILE A 88 0.34 -6.92 9.55
C ILE A 88 1.19 -5.71 9.21
N ARG A 89 1.35 -5.49 7.92
CA ARG A 89 2.15 -4.36 7.43
C ARG A 89 1.48 -3.03 7.77
N GLU A 90 2.23 -2.18 8.45
CA GLU A 90 1.84 -0.78 8.64
C GLU A 90 2.04 0.03 7.34
N PRO A 91 1.29 1.13 7.14
CA PRO A 91 1.57 2.09 6.08
C PRO A 91 3.03 2.54 6.09
N LEU A 92 3.65 2.63 4.91
CA LEU A 92 5.11 2.88 4.78
C LEU A 92 5.55 4.19 5.40
N TYR A 93 4.73 5.24 5.30
CA TYR A 93 5.06 6.55 5.92
C TYR A 93 5.12 6.46 7.46
N LEU A 94 4.30 5.63 8.09
CA LEU A 94 4.36 5.41 9.55
C LEU A 94 5.61 4.63 9.93
N THR A 95 5.97 3.63 9.14
CA THR A 95 7.23 2.89 9.32
C THR A 95 8.43 3.84 9.25
N ALA A 96 8.45 4.77 8.27
CA ALA A 96 9.51 5.78 8.17
C ALA A 96 9.54 6.72 9.39
N MET A 97 8.37 7.17 9.87
CA MET A 97 8.27 7.98 11.09
C MET A 97 8.82 7.25 12.31
N ARG A 98 8.48 5.96 12.49
CA ARG A 98 9.03 5.15 13.59
C ARG A 98 10.55 5.01 13.52
N TYR A 99 11.11 4.75 12.35
CA TYR A 99 12.56 4.69 12.15
C TYR A 99 13.25 6.03 12.44
N ALA A 100 12.58 7.13 12.15
CA ALA A 100 13.07 8.47 12.51
C ALA A 100 12.91 8.80 14.01
N GLY A 101 12.34 7.90 14.81
CA GLY A 101 12.10 8.11 16.25
C GLY A 101 10.96 9.08 16.55
N ILE A 102 9.99 9.19 15.63
CA ILE A 102 8.80 10.02 15.81
C ILE A 102 7.71 9.18 16.47
N ALA A 103 7.18 9.68 17.61
CA ALA A 103 6.03 9.07 18.25
C ALA A 103 4.77 9.29 17.40
N ILE A 104 4.05 8.22 17.10
CA ILE A 104 2.78 8.29 16.39
C ILE A 104 1.67 8.33 17.43
N THR A 105 0.88 9.41 17.39
CA THR A 105 -0.27 9.61 18.28
C THR A 105 -1.52 9.91 17.44
N PRO A 106 -2.73 9.69 17.97
CA PRO A 106 -3.97 9.98 17.24
C PRO A 106 -4.09 11.45 16.80
N GLU A 107 -3.52 12.38 17.58
CA GLU A 107 -3.53 13.82 17.28
C GLU A 107 -2.73 14.16 16.03
N LYS A 108 -1.75 13.31 15.67
CA LYS A 108 -0.99 13.43 14.43
C LYS A 108 -1.76 12.95 13.21
N ARG A 109 -2.98 12.42 13.38
CA ARG A 109 -3.88 11.97 12.30
C ARG A 109 -3.21 10.99 11.33
N PRO A 110 -2.71 9.85 11.84
CA PRO A 110 -1.93 8.91 11.05
C PRO A 110 -2.76 8.07 10.05
N ALA A 111 -4.07 8.25 9.95
CA ALA A 111 -4.93 7.45 9.07
C ALA A 111 -4.60 7.60 7.59
N HIS A 112 -4.12 8.76 7.14
CA HIS A 112 -3.79 8.99 5.73
C HIS A 112 -2.55 9.88 5.61
N VAL A 113 -1.68 9.58 4.64
CA VAL A 113 -0.41 10.31 4.44
C VAL A 113 -0.60 11.82 4.27
N ASP A 114 -1.67 12.25 3.57
CA ASP A 114 -1.95 13.68 3.33
C ASP A 114 -2.50 14.41 4.56
N THR A 115 -2.92 13.67 5.59
CA THR A 115 -3.48 14.25 6.82
C THR A 115 -2.55 14.20 8.01
N VAL A 116 -1.41 13.52 7.89
CA VAL A 116 -0.41 13.42 8.96
C VAL A 116 0.10 14.81 9.33
N VAL A 117 0.06 15.11 10.63
CA VAL A 117 0.58 16.35 11.19
C VAL A 117 1.96 16.10 11.77
N LEU A 118 2.96 16.76 11.20
CA LEU A 118 4.33 16.78 11.70
C LEU A 118 4.67 18.19 12.18
N ASP A 119 5.24 18.29 13.38
CA ASP A 119 5.83 19.54 13.82
C ASP A 119 7.26 19.73 13.25
N ASP A 120 7.87 20.88 13.52
CA ASP A 120 9.22 21.20 13.04
C ASP A 120 10.27 20.20 13.57
N ALA A 121 10.10 19.71 14.78
CA ALA A 121 11.02 18.74 15.40
C ALA A 121 10.88 17.36 14.73
N ASP A 122 9.66 16.92 14.42
CA ASP A 122 9.39 15.68 13.70
C ASP A 122 9.97 15.75 12.29
N THR A 123 9.73 16.87 11.60
CA THR A 123 10.26 17.11 10.25
C THR A 123 11.80 17.07 10.27
N ALA A 124 12.44 17.70 11.23
CA ALA A 124 13.89 17.68 11.37
C ALA A 124 14.43 16.25 11.66
N ARG A 125 13.72 15.45 12.48
CA ARG A 125 14.08 14.05 12.75
C ARG A 125 13.99 13.20 11.49
N LEU A 126 12.90 13.35 10.71
CA LEU A 126 12.68 12.61 9.47
C LEU A 126 13.79 12.94 8.44
N HIS A 127 14.09 14.22 8.25
CA HIS A 127 15.20 14.65 7.39
C HIS A 127 16.54 14.08 7.83
N LYS A 128 16.87 14.18 9.14
CA LYS A 128 18.11 13.64 9.68
C LYS A 128 18.22 12.14 9.45
N TRP A 129 17.15 11.39 9.71
CA TRP A 129 17.12 9.95 9.49
C TRP A 129 17.33 9.63 8.00
N PHE A 130 16.59 10.26 7.11
CA PHE A 130 16.68 10.02 5.67
C PHE A 130 18.09 10.27 5.11
N HIS A 131 18.73 11.37 5.50
CA HIS A 131 20.09 11.71 5.06
C HIS A 131 21.20 10.89 5.73
N ALA A 132 20.88 10.19 6.83
CA ALA A 132 21.82 9.30 7.49
C ALA A 132 21.81 7.88 6.90
N LEU A 133 20.84 7.54 6.02
CA LEU A 133 20.78 6.23 5.39
C LEU A 133 21.96 6.06 4.43
N PRO A 134 22.72 4.95 4.54
CA PRO A 134 23.76 4.65 3.58
C PRO A 134 23.12 4.40 2.21
N LEU A 135 23.64 5.05 1.18
CA LEU A 135 23.30 4.65 -0.19
C LEU A 135 23.96 3.30 -0.47
N PRO A 136 23.24 2.34 -1.04
CA PRO A 136 23.84 1.08 -1.43
C PRO A 136 24.93 1.37 -2.47
N GLU A 137 26.14 0.83 -2.24
CA GLU A 137 27.17 0.85 -3.27
C GLU A 137 26.71 -0.06 -4.42
N PRO A 138 26.85 0.38 -5.68
CA PRO A 138 26.54 -0.50 -6.81
C PRO A 138 27.48 -1.70 -6.76
N ASP A 139 26.92 -2.90 -6.81
CA ASP A 139 27.70 -4.11 -6.95
C ASP A 139 28.54 -4.02 -8.22
N PRO A 140 29.78 -4.56 -8.21
CA PRO A 140 30.59 -4.67 -9.43
C PRO A 140 29.78 -5.41 -10.48
N ALA A 141 29.73 -4.84 -11.69
CA ALA A 141 28.89 -5.36 -12.78
C ALA A 141 29.12 -6.87 -12.96
N PRO A 142 28.11 -7.70 -12.66
CA PRO A 142 28.25 -9.15 -12.77
C PRO A 142 28.37 -9.56 -14.22
N GLU A 143 28.94 -10.77 -14.45
CA GLU A 143 28.88 -11.41 -15.78
C GLU A 143 27.41 -11.52 -16.22
N HIS A 144 27.04 -10.86 -17.31
CA HIS A 144 25.67 -10.90 -17.81
C HIS A 144 25.31 -12.29 -18.32
N LEU A 145 24.27 -12.89 -17.76
CA LEU A 145 23.72 -14.18 -18.21
C LEU A 145 22.56 -14.02 -19.17
N LEU A 146 21.82 -12.92 -19.08
CA LEU A 146 20.73 -12.57 -19.97
C LEU A 146 20.85 -11.12 -20.37
N GLU A 147 20.69 -10.84 -21.64
CA GLU A 147 20.58 -9.49 -22.16
C GLU A 147 19.37 -9.40 -23.08
N VAL A 148 18.50 -8.45 -22.81
CA VAL A 148 17.33 -8.13 -23.63
C VAL A 148 17.52 -6.72 -24.17
N ARG A 149 17.36 -6.55 -25.49
CA ARG A 149 17.52 -5.25 -26.16
C ARG A 149 16.37 -5.00 -27.10
N GLY A 150 15.70 -3.86 -26.92
CA GLY A 150 14.66 -3.38 -27.83
C GLY A 150 13.49 -4.35 -28.00
N LEU A 151 13.15 -5.15 -26.97
CA LEU A 151 12.09 -6.13 -27.06
C LEU A 151 10.76 -5.43 -27.24
N GLY A 152 10.08 -5.74 -28.34
CA GLY A 152 8.70 -5.36 -28.60
C GLY A 152 7.84 -6.60 -28.79
N PHE A 153 6.61 -6.57 -28.28
CA PHE A 153 5.68 -7.67 -28.43
C PHE A 153 4.22 -7.17 -28.47
N GLY A 154 3.38 -7.86 -29.19
CA GLY A 154 1.93 -7.62 -29.22
C GLY A 154 1.18 -8.89 -29.62
N TYR A 155 0.03 -9.10 -28.99
CA TYR A 155 -0.86 -10.24 -29.28
C TYR A 155 -1.62 -10.08 -30.60
N THR A 156 -1.88 -8.82 -31.00
CA THR A 156 -2.66 -8.48 -32.20
C THR A 156 -1.80 -7.66 -33.15
N LYS A 157 -1.88 -7.92 -34.45
CA LYS A 157 -1.14 -7.17 -35.47
C LYS A 157 -1.49 -5.67 -35.39
N GLY A 158 -0.46 -4.84 -35.18
CA GLY A 158 -0.61 -3.38 -35.07
C GLY A 158 -0.92 -2.88 -33.66
N GLN A 159 -1.07 -3.75 -32.65
CA GLN A 159 -1.16 -3.36 -31.25
C GLN A 159 0.04 -3.94 -30.49
N SER A 160 0.99 -3.08 -30.16
CA SER A 160 2.13 -3.50 -29.34
C SER A 160 1.75 -3.39 -27.85
N THR A 161 2.09 -4.42 -27.08
CA THR A 161 1.91 -4.47 -25.62
C THR A 161 3.21 -4.16 -24.90
N LEU A 162 4.35 -4.57 -25.47
CA LEU A 162 5.68 -4.24 -24.99
C LEU A 162 6.38 -3.37 -26.02
N HIS A 163 7.04 -2.31 -25.56
CA HIS A 163 7.70 -1.34 -26.40
C HIS A 163 9.13 -1.11 -25.92
N ASP A 164 10.11 -1.46 -26.75
CA ASP A 164 11.53 -1.14 -26.55
C ASP A 164 12.06 -1.49 -25.13
N ILE A 165 11.71 -2.69 -24.64
CA ILE A 165 12.13 -3.17 -23.33
C ILE A 165 13.60 -3.64 -23.43
N SER A 166 14.46 -3.04 -22.62
CA SER A 166 15.87 -3.37 -22.56
C SER A 166 16.31 -3.53 -21.11
N PHE A 167 16.98 -4.63 -20.80
CA PHE A 167 17.59 -4.90 -19.50
C PHE A 167 18.60 -6.03 -19.59
N SER A 168 19.43 -6.17 -18.56
CA SER A 168 20.31 -7.32 -18.40
C SER A 168 20.16 -7.94 -17.01
N ILE A 169 20.50 -9.23 -16.91
CA ILE A 169 20.54 -9.97 -15.65
C ILE A 169 21.92 -10.59 -15.52
N GLY A 170 22.56 -10.32 -14.40
CA GLY A 170 23.88 -10.84 -14.05
C GLY A 170 23.82 -12.20 -13.34
N LYS A 171 24.97 -12.85 -13.29
CA LYS A 171 25.13 -14.12 -12.58
C LYS A 171 24.88 -13.94 -11.09
N GLY A 172 23.94 -14.72 -10.53
CA GLY A 172 23.59 -14.66 -9.11
C GLY A 172 22.62 -13.55 -8.73
N GLU A 173 22.20 -12.71 -9.67
CA GLU A 173 21.17 -11.71 -9.42
C GLU A 173 19.79 -12.33 -9.23
N MET A 174 19.01 -11.74 -8.33
CA MET A 174 17.58 -11.98 -8.19
C MET A 174 16.84 -10.75 -8.69
N VAL A 175 16.11 -10.89 -9.78
CA VAL A 175 15.40 -9.77 -10.45
C VAL A 175 13.90 -9.99 -10.35
N SER A 176 13.15 -8.96 -9.93
CA SER A 176 11.70 -8.94 -9.95
C SER A 176 11.22 -8.02 -11.07
N ILE A 177 10.31 -8.51 -11.90
CA ILE A 177 9.63 -7.72 -12.92
C ILE A 177 8.23 -7.44 -12.40
N VAL A 178 7.89 -6.15 -12.32
CA VAL A 178 6.60 -5.66 -11.82
C VAL A 178 5.97 -4.75 -12.86
N GLY A 179 4.63 -4.74 -12.93
CA GLY A 179 3.88 -3.93 -13.89
C GLY A 179 2.39 -4.01 -13.68
#